data_92d185a28abe116f0513c345a6451e0f
#
_entry.id   92d185a28abe116f0513c345a6451e0f
#
_cell.length_a   1.000
_cell.length_b   1.000
_cell.length_c   1.000
_cell.angle_alpha   90.00
_cell.angle_beta   90.00
_cell.angle_gamma   90.00
#
_symmetry.space_group_name_H-M   'P 1'
#
loop_
_entity.id
_entity.type
_entity.pdbx_description
1 polymer ?
#
loop_
_entity_poly.entity_id
_entity_poly.type
_entity_poly.pdbx_seq_one_letter_code
_entity_poly.pdbx_strand_id
1 'polypeptide(L)'
;MYRDTPSIKDYNFSNDFISTCDKLSTTYDNFLVIGDLNYDMLSPQKCTPLKNVCDIFDFTNMIKSPTCFTKNVLPTLNDVILTNQSSYCQYALNFNCGLSNMHNTISIQIKGNLPKLNRDFINYRSFKHFAQNNFLSDLHDKQISAMIDK
;
A
#
# COMPACT_ATOMS: atom_id res chain seq x y z
N MET A 1 -0.86 -1.34 0.32
CA MET A 1 -1.41 -1.37 1.69
C MET A 1 -1.10 -0.04 2.36
N TYR A 2 -2.04 0.55 3.08
CA TYR A 2 -1.88 1.81 3.81
C TYR A 2 -2.32 1.62 5.25
N ARG A 3 -1.61 2.21 6.18
CA ARG A 3 -1.97 2.26 7.59
C ARG A 3 -2.24 3.72 7.99
N ASP A 4 -3.40 3.99 8.55
CA ASP A 4 -3.70 5.30 9.12
C ASP A 4 -2.76 5.66 10.28
N THR A 5 -2.46 6.94 10.42
CA THR A 5 -1.63 7.45 11.51
C THR A 5 -2.24 7.18 12.90
N PRO A 6 -1.47 7.22 13.96
CA PRO A 6 -1.46 6.43 15.22
C PRO A 6 -2.70 6.39 16.12
N SER A 7 -3.91 6.59 15.62
CA SER A 7 -5.15 6.36 16.39
C SER A 7 -5.56 4.87 16.49
N ILE A 8 -5.03 4.02 15.61
CA ILE A 8 -5.23 2.57 15.66
C ILE A 8 -4.12 1.98 16.52
N LYS A 9 -4.49 1.26 17.58
CA LYS A 9 -3.51 0.60 18.45
C LYS A 9 -2.63 -0.30 17.58
N ASP A 10 -1.32 -0.11 17.63
CA ASP A 10 -0.31 -0.88 16.88
C ASP A 10 -0.50 -2.39 17.00
N TYR A 11 -1.03 -2.84 18.13
CA TYR A 11 -1.39 -4.23 18.38
C TYR A 11 -2.43 -4.79 17.38
N ASN A 12 -3.51 -4.06 17.11
CA ASN A 12 -4.54 -4.53 16.18
C ASN A 12 -4.00 -4.62 14.75
N PHE A 13 -3.26 -3.60 14.30
CA PHE A 13 -2.64 -3.62 12.98
C PHE A 13 -1.69 -4.82 12.82
N SER A 14 -0.82 -5.08 13.80
CA SER A 14 0.14 -6.18 13.72
C SER A 14 -0.57 -7.53 13.62
N ASN A 15 -1.63 -7.75 14.41
CA ASN A 15 -2.42 -8.99 14.37
C ASN A 15 -3.15 -9.16 13.03
N ASP A 16 -3.78 -8.12 12.51
CA ASP A 16 -4.47 -8.14 11.22
C ASP A 16 -3.48 -8.39 10.08
N PHE A 17 -2.29 -7.78 10.17
CA PHE A 17 -1.25 -7.97 9.18
C PHE A 17 -0.69 -9.40 9.23
N ILE A 18 -0.40 -9.93 10.42
CA ILE A 18 0.03 -11.33 10.61
C ILE A 18 -1.05 -12.27 10.04
N SER A 19 -2.31 -12.10 10.41
CA SER A 19 -3.41 -12.92 9.90
C SER A 19 -3.54 -12.89 8.38
N THR A 20 -3.27 -11.74 7.77
CA THR A 20 -3.28 -11.59 6.31
C THR A 20 -2.09 -12.33 5.68
N CYS A 21 -0.90 -12.17 6.24
CA CYS A 21 0.30 -12.87 5.77
C CYS A 21 0.18 -14.39 5.94
N ASP A 22 -0.39 -14.87 7.04
CA ASP A 22 -0.68 -16.29 7.26
C ASP A 22 -1.57 -16.87 6.15
N LYS A 23 -2.66 -16.18 5.82
CA LYS A 23 -3.55 -16.59 4.72
C LYS A 23 -2.83 -16.61 3.36
N LEU A 24 -1.98 -15.62 3.10
CA LEU A 24 -1.21 -15.59 1.87
C LEU A 24 -0.19 -16.72 1.81
N SER A 25 0.50 -17.00 2.91
CA SER A 25 1.51 -18.06 2.98
C SER A 25 0.94 -19.47 2.83
N THR A 26 -0.34 -19.69 3.14
CA THR A 26 -1.02 -20.98 2.87
C THR A 26 -1.31 -21.19 1.38
N THR A 27 -1.32 -20.13 0.58
CA THR A 27 -1.69 -20.18 -0.85
C THR A 27 -0.50 -19.95 -1.77
N TYR A 28 0.45 -19.13 -1.33
CA TYR A 28 1.58 -18.68 -2.14
C TYR A 28 2.89 -18.84 -1.36
N ASP A 29 3.85 -19.53 -1.97
CA ASP A 29 5.20 -19.67 -1.39
C ASP A 29 5.95 -18.34 -1.35
N ASN A 30 5.69 -17.48 -2.35
CA ASN A 30 6.36 -16.19 -2.50
C ASN A 30 5.33 -15.09 -2.69
N PHE A 31 5.45 -14.04 -1.92
CA PHE A 31 4.58 -12.87 -2.06
C PHE A 31 5.31 -11.58 -1.69
N LEU A 32 4.67 -10.48 -1.99
CA LEU A 32 5.22 -9.16 -1.90
C LEU A 32 4.19 -8.22 -1.30
N VAL A 33 4.62 -7.42 -0.32
CA VAL A 33 3.81 -6.37 0.29
C VAL A 33 4.41 -5.03 -0.05
N ILE A 34 3.61 -4.14 -0.67
CA ILE A 34 4.04 -2.80 -1.03
C ILE A 34 3.06 -1.79 -0.42
N GLY A 35 3.56 -0.75 0.20
CA GLY A 35 2.74 0.37 0.66
C GLY A 35 3.36 1.20 1.76
N ASP A 36 2.63 2.26 2.11
CA ASP A 36 2.90 3.09 3.29
C ASP A 36 2.32 2.40 4.52
N LEU A 37 3.19 1.92 5.40
CA LEU A 37 2.80 1.26 6.64
C LEU A 37 2.92 2.20 7.85
N ASN A 38 3.38 3.44 7.65
CA ASN A 38 3.59 4.43 8.70
C ASN A 38 4.45 3.94 9.89
N TYR A 39 5.35 2.98 9.64
CA TYR A 39 6.40 2.58 10.55
C TYR A 39 7.75 3.06 10.01
N ASP A 40 8.42 3.93 10.75
CA ASP A 40 9.73 4.40 10.32
C ASP A 40 10.78 3.29 10.47
N MET A 41 11.08 2.60 9.39
CA MET A 41 12.04 1.49 9.35
C MET A 41 13.50 1.93 9.60
N LEU A 42 13.79 3.23 9.62
CA LEU A 42 15.10 3.77 10.01
C LEU A 42 15.21 3.95 11.54
N SER A 43 14.10 3.93 12.28
CA SER A 43 14.06 4.08 13.72
C SER A 43 13.78 2.73 14.40
N PRO A 44 14.78 2.09 15.06
CA PRO A 44 14.59 0.80 15.70
C PRO A 44 13.43 0.77 16.72
N GLN A 45 13.21 1.87 17.45
CA GLN A 45 12.15 1.95 18.46
C GLN A 45 10.75 2.06 17.84
N LYS A 46 10.63 2.74 16.68
CA LYS A 46 9.35 2.98 16.03
C LYS A 46 8.92 1.84 15.09
N CYS A 47 9.85 1.02 14.64
CA CYS A 47 9.55 -0.06 13.69
C CYS A 47 9.38 -1.45 14.35
N THR A 48 9.53 -1.56 15.66
CA THR A 48 9.49 -2.86 16.37
C THR A 48 8.28 -3.74 15.97
N PRO A 49 7.04 -3.23 15.93
CA PRO A 49 5.90 -4.07 15.54
C PRO A 49 6.02 -4.62 14.11
N LEU A 50 6.42 -3.79 13.16
CA LEU A 50 6.60 -4.21 11.77
C LEU A 50 7.81 -5.14 11.62
N LYS A 51 8.88 -4.89 12.36
CA LYS A 51 10.08 -5.72 12.36
C LYS A 51 9.77 -7.14 12.85
N ASN A 52 8.99 -7.26 13.93
CA ASN A 52 8.55 -8.58 14.42
C ASN A 52 7.77 -9.36 13.35
N VAL A 53 6.91 -8.69 12.57
CA VAL A 53 6.22 -9.32 11.45
C VAL A 53 7.21 -9.73 10.36
N CYS A 54 8.18 -8.89 10.04
CA CYS A 54 9.23 -9.23 9.09
C CYS A 54 10.02 -10.47 9.53
N ASP A 55 10.33 -10.58 10.80
CA ASP A 55 11.07 -11.73 11.36
C ASP A 55 10.22 -13.03 11.30
N ILE A 56 8.90 -12.95 11.53
CA ILE A 56 7.98 -14.11 11.46
C ILE A 56 7.88 -14.68 10.05
N PHE A 57 7.81 -13.81 9.03
CA PHE A 57 7.59 -14.20 7.63
C PHE A 57 8.84 -14.16 6.76
N ASP A 58 10.02 -14.01 7.38
CA ASP A 58 11.31 -13.86 6.68
C ASP A 58 11.31 -12.76 5.61
N PHE A 59 10.65 -11.62 5.94
CA PHE A 59 10.58 -10.51 5.01
C PHE A 59 11.86 -9.69 4.98
N THR A 60 12.34 -9.46 3.78
CA THR A 60 13.35 -8.45 3.49
C THR A 60 12.68 -7.18 2.96
N ASN A 61 12.93 -6.02 3.58
CA ASN A 61 12.55 -4.75 2.98
C ASN A 61 13.56 -4.38 1.89
N MET A 62 13.06 -4.19 0.67
CA MET A 62 13.88 -3.85 -0.50
C MET A 62 14.24 -2.37 -0.57
N ILE A 63 13.49 -1.50 0.12
CA ILE A 63 13.77 -0.06 0.21
C ILE A 63 14.64 0.20 1.45
N LYS A 64 15.78 0.89 1.26
CA LYS A 64 16.77 1.14 2.32
C LYS A 64 16.98 2.62 2.63
N SER A 65 16.41 3.52 1.84
CA SER A 65 16.54 4.97 1.99
C SER A 65 15.20 5.61 2.36
N PRO A 66 15.20 6.81 2.96
CA PRO A 66 13.97 7.51 3.34
C PRO A 66 13.00 7.68 2.17
N THR A 67 11.71 7.52 2.44
CA THR A 67 10.64 7.67 1.45
C THR A 67 9.69 8.82 1.77
N CYS A 68 9.65 9.29 3.02
CA CYS A 68 8.79 10.38 3.46
C CYS A 68 9.62 11.57 3.95
N PHE A 69 9.29 12.78 3.46
CA PHE A 69 10.02 14.02 3.65
C PHE A 69 9.07 15.13 4.13
N THR A 70 8.74 15.11 5.40
CA THR A 70 7.90 16.15 6.02
C THR A 70 8.73 17.37 6.39
N LYS A 71 8.20 18.58 6.15
CA LYS A 71 8.89 19.84 6.47
C LYS A 71 9.25 19.90 7.96
N ASN A 72 10.50 20.28 8.24
CA ASN A 72 11.07 20.42 9.60
C ASN A 72 11.13 19.12 10.44
N VAL A 73 11.05 17.96 9.80
CA VAL A 73 11.18 16.64 10.46
C VAL A 73 12.26 15.84 9.73
N LEU A 74 12.97 14.99 10.46
CA LEU A 74 13.93 14.07 9.81
C LEU A 74 13.19 13.15 8.84
N PRO A 75 13.75 12.90 7.66
CA PRO A 75 13.17 11.98 6.70
C PRO A 75 13.00 10.58 7.29
N THR A 76 11.88 9.93 6.99
CA THR A 76 11.50 8.61 7.48
C THR A 76 11.32 7.61 6.35
N LEU A 77 11.41 6.31 6.65
CA LEU A 77 11.17 5.22 5.71
C LEU A 77 9.85 4.54 6.09
N ASN A 78 8.74 5.07 5.60
CA ASN A 78 7.40 4.58 5.89
C ASN A 78 6.83 3.71 4.76
N ASP A 79 7.26 3.99 3.51
CA ASP A 79 6.85 3.26 2.34
C ASP A 79 7.82 2.09 2.12
N VAL A 80 7.30 0.88 2.14
CA VAL A 80 8.11 -0.35 2.12
C VAL A 80 7.78 -1.25 0.95
N ILE A 81 8.75 -2.07 0.58
CA ILE A 81 8.58 -3.23 -0.30
C ILE A 81 9.14 -4.43 0.45
N LEU A 82 8.25 -5.21 1.05
CA LEU A 82 8.60 -6.40 1.82
C LEU A 82 8.41 -7.64 0.96
N THR A 83 9.36 -8.56 0.98
CA THR A 83 9.26 -9.84 0.29
C THR A 83 9.99 -10.93 1.07
N ASN A 84 9.44 -12.13 1.07
CA ASN A 84 10.09 -13.34 1.59
C ASN A 84 11.01 -13.99 0.55
N GLN A 85 11.10 -13.44 -0.66
CA GLN A 85 11.96 -13.99 -1.74
C GLN A 85 12.66 -12.87 -2.51
N SER A 86 13.68 -12.28 -1.88
CA SER A 86 14.44 -11.16 -2.45
C SER A 86 15.19 -11.50 -3.74
N SER A 87 15.52 -12.79 -3.98
CA SER A 87 16.21 -13.24 -5.19
C SER A 87 15.40 -13.04 -6.48
N TYR A 88 14.07 -12.92 -6.40
CA TYR A 88 13.22 -12.59 -7.54
C TYR A 88 13.17 -11.09 -7.83
N CYS A 89 13.68 -10.26 -6.94
CA CYS A 89 13.72 -8.84 -7.10
C CYS A 89 15.00 -8.41 -7.80
N GLN A 90 14.90 -7.70 -8.94
CA GLN A 90 16.06 -7.19 -9.66
C GLN A 90 16.49 -5.83 -9.17
N TYR A 91 15.56 -4.89 -9.16
CA TYR A 91 15.78 -3.51 -8.79
C TYR A 91 14.62 -3.02 -7.94
N ALA A 92 14.93 -2.44 -6.80
CA ALA A 92 14.00 -1.64 -6.02
C ALA A 92 14.46 -0.18 -6.07
N LEU A 93 13.57 0.70 -6.47
CA LEU A 93 13.85 2.12 -6.66
C LEU A 93 13.02 2.96 -5.70
N ASN A 94 13.62 4.04 -5.23
CA ASN A 94 13.01 5.08 -4.43
C ASN A 94 13.40 6.42 -5.06
N PHE A 95 12.43 7.15 -5.62
CA PHE A 95 12.70 8.39 -6.35
C PHE A 95 11.51 9.36 -6.27
N ASN A 96 11.80 10.64 -6.37
CA ASN A 96 10.77 11.66 -6.46
C ASN A 96 10.26 11.75 -7.91
N CYS A 97 8.99 11.41 -8.13
CA CYS A 97 8.32 11.52 -9.43
C CYS A 97 7.45 12.78 -9.57
N GLY A 98 7.42 13.65 -8.56
CA GLY A 98 6.63 14.88 -8.57
C GLY A 98 5.13 14.70 -8.28
N LEU A 99 4.66 13.49 -7.97
CA LEU A 99 3.25 13.23 -7.65
C LEU A 99 2.89 13.61 -6.20
N SER A 100 3.88 13.66 -5.33
CA SER A 100 3.71 14.05 -3.93
C SER A 100 4.80 15.00 -3.48
N ASN A 101 4.45 15.95 -2.62
CA ASN A 101 5.41 16.85 -1.98
C ASN A 101 6.09 16.22 -0.75
N MET A 102 5.56 15.13 -0.23
CA MET A 102 6.04 14.50 1.00
C MET A 102 6.56 13.08 0.78
N HIS A 103 6.01 12.32 -0.15
CA HIS A 103 6.39 10.93 -0.38
C HIS A 103 7.08 10.74 -1.73
N ASN A 104 8.16 9.98 -1.72
CA ASN A 104 8.77 9.44 -2.92
C ASN A 104 7.94 8.28 -3.47
N THR A 105 8.09 8.02 -4.75
CA THR A 105 7.59 6.81 -5.38
C THR A 105 8.54 5.66 -5.12
N ILE A 106 8.01 4.52 -4.73
CA ILE A 106 8.75 3.26 -4.66
C ILE A 106 8.32 2.34 -5.79
N SER A 107 9.26 1.63 -6.38
CA SER A 107 8.99 0.65 -7.43
C SER A 107 9.92 -0.54 -7.33
N ILE A 108 9.49 -1.68 -7.88
CA ILE A 108 10.28 -2.90 -7.89
C ILE A 108 10.13 -3.59 -9.24
N GLN A 109 11.23 -4.11 -9.75
CA GLN A 109 11.24 -5.00 -10.89
C GLN A 109 11.41 -6.43 -10.43
N ILE A 110 10.46 -7.29 -10.79
CA ILE A 110 10.46 -8.71 -10.44
C ILE A 110 10.91 -9.53 -11.64
N LYS A 111 11.79 -10.50 -11.40
CA LYS A 111 12.16 -11.52 -12.40
C LYS A 111 10.99 -12.49 -12.54
N GLY A 112 10.45 -12.62 -13.73
CA GLY A 112 9.41 -13.60 -13.99
C GLY A 112 8.80 -13.42 -15.37
N ASN A 113 8.33 -14.51 -15.94
CA ASN A 113 7.43 -14.44 -17.07
C ASN A 113 6.05 -14.17 -16.51
N LEU A 114 5.58 -12.95 -16.65
CA LEU A 114 4.17 -12.67 -16.37
C LEU A 114 3.33 -13.61 -17.25
N PRO A 115 2.37 -14.36 -16.67
CA PRO A 115 1.41 -15.05 -17.48
C PRO A 115 0.81 -14.03 -18.46
N LYS A 116 0.67 -14.40 -19.73
CA LYS A 116 -0.06 -13.56 -20.68
C LYS A 116 -1.46 -13.41 -20.09
N LEU A 117 -1.72 -12.27 -19.47
CA LEU A 117 -3.08 -11.90 -19.07
C LEU A 117 -3.89 -11.91 -20.37
N ASN A 118 -4.83 -12.82 -20.48
CA ASN A 118 -5.91 -12.67 -21.44
C ASN A 118 -6.44 -11.25 -21.18
N ARG A 119 -6.57 -10.47 -22.25
CA ARG A 119 -7.10 -9.11 -22.13
C ARG A 119 -8.55 -9.24 -21.65
N ASP A 120 -8.74 -9.24 -20.35
CA ASP A 120 -10.06 -9.09 -19.78
C ASP A 120 -10.55 -7.69 -20.14
N PHE A 121 -11.74 -7.63 -20.69
CA PHE A 121 -12.37 -6.36 -21.00
C PHE A 121 -12.61 -5.63 -19.68
N ILE A 122 -11.85 -4.57 -19.46
CA ILE A 122 -12.08 -3.69 -18.32
C ILE A 122 -13.26 -2.79 -18.69
N ASN A 123 -14.44 -3.08 -18.13
CA ASN A 123 -15.57 -2.19 -18.20
C ASN A 123 -15.29 -0.98 -17.30
N TYR A 124 -15.03 0.16 -17.89
CA TYR A 124 -14.87 1.42 -17.15
C TYR A 124 -16.02 2.37 -17.46
N ARG A 125 -16.40 3.18 -16.48
CA ARG A 125 -17.34 4.27 -16.70
C ARG A 125 -16.66 5.37 -17.51
N SER A 126 -17.16 5.66 -18.69
CA SER A 126 -16.72 6.83 -19.44
C SER A 126 -17.39 8.09 -18.85
N PHE A 127 -16.58 9.03 -18.41
CA PHE A 127 -17.05 10.36 -17.95
C PHE A 127 -17.06 11.40 -19.08
N LYS A 128 -16.82 10.99 -20.33
CA LYS A 128 -16.75 11.91 -21.49
C LYS A 128 -18.01 12.77 -21.67
N HIS A 129 -19.15 12.26 -21.26
CA HIS A 129 -20.45 12.93 -21.34
C HIS A 129 -21.09 13.14 -19.96
N PHE A 130 -20.28 13.18 -18.91
CA PHE A 130 -20.76 13.41 -17.55
C PHE A 130 -21.34 14.83 -17.44
N ALA A 131 -22.63 14.91 -17.16
CA ALA A 131 -23.32 16.16 -16.87
C ALA A 131 -23.61 16.22 -15.35
N GLN A 132 -22.89 17.08 -14.64
CA GLN A 132 -23.01 17.20 -13.19
C GLN A 132 -24.45 17.50 -12.73
N ASN A 133 -25.15 18.36 -13.45
CA ASN A 133 -26.52 18.74 -13.11
C ASN A 133 -27.49 17.55 -13.23
N ASN A 134 -27.33 16.72 -14.27
CA ASN A 134 -28.15 15.52 -14.43
C ASN A 134 -27.86 14.52 -13.32
N PHE A 135 -26.59 14.35 -12.96
CA PHE A 135 -26.18 13.47 -11.87
C PHE A 135 -26.76 13.92 -10.52
N LEU A 136 -26.75 15.23 -10.22
CA LEU A 136 -27.33 15.77 -9.00
C LEU A 136 -28.85 15.62 -8.96
N SER A 137 -29.53 15.81 -10.11
CA SER A 137 -30.96 15.55 -10.24
C SER A 137 -31.30 14.08 -9.98
N ASP A 138 -30.56 13.15 -10.59
CA ASP A 138 -30.76 11.71 -10.39
C ASP A 138 -30.52 11.28 -8.93
N LEU A 139 -29.57 11.91 -8.23
CA LEU A 139 -29.33 11.68 -6.80
C LEU A 139 -30.52 12.16 -5.95
N HIS A 140 -31.08 13.32 -6.29
CA HIS A 140 -32.21 13.90 -5.58
C HIS A 140 -33.48 13.07 -5.80
N ASP A 141 -33.76 12.68 -7.03
CA ASP A 141 -34.94 11.91 -7.41
C ASP A 141 -34.96 10.49 -6.84
N LYS A 142 -33.78 9.90 -6.60
CA LYS A 142 -33.66 8.55 -6.03
C LYS A 142 -33.61 8.50 -4.51
N GLN A 143 -33.87 9.63 -3.82
CA GLN A 143 -33.91 9.71 -2.34
C GLN A 143 -32.68 9.06 -1.64
N ILE A 144 -31.50 9.13 -2.26
CA ILE A 144 -30.28 8.54 -1.69
C ILE A 144 -29.91 9.24 -0.37
N SER A 145 -30.34 10.49 -0.17
CA SER A 145 -30.24 11.20 1.11
C SER A 145 -30.89 10.46 2.29
N ALA A 146 -31.90 9.62 2.05
CA ALA A 146 -32.55 8.82 3.10
C ALA A 146 -31.76 7.56 3.51
N MET A 147 -30.67 7.24 2.84
CA MET A 147 -29.81 6.06 3.14
C MET A 147 -28.57 6.42 3.97
N ILE A 148 -28.27 7.70 4.16
CA ILE A 148 -27.06 8.17 4.86
C ILE A 148 -27.33 8.38 6.36
N ASP A 149 -28.60 8.47 6.77
CA ASP A 149 -29.04 8.72 8.16
C ASP A 149 -29.50 7.46 8.90
N LYS A 150 -28.93 6.28 8.59
CA LYS A 150 -29.20 5.06 9.37
C LYS A 150 -27.94 4.40 9.89
#